data_7d19f16553623dade87f0af63549ee71
#
_entry.id   7d19f16553623dade87f0af63549ee71
#
_cell.length_a   1.000
_cell.length_b   1.000
_cell.length_c   1.000
_cell.angle_alpha   90.00
_cell.angle_beta   90.00
_cell.angle_gamma   90.00
#
_symmetry.space_group_name_H-M   'P 1'
#
loop_
_entity.id
_entity.type
_entity.pdbx_description
1 polymer ?
#
loop_
_entity_poly.entity_id
_entity_poly.type
_entity_poly.pdbx_seq_one_letter_code
_entity_poly.pdbx_strand_id
1 'polypeptide(L)'
;MENNLKCPADIKSMNMDELTGLMKEWGLPAFRARQIYEWVHVKLVSNFDDMTDLPIGLREKLKDLAKLTVLKPLREQVSSIDGTKKYLFELEDGNSIESVRMEYKHGCSVCISSQVGCAMGCSFCASTIDGLVRDLTPAEMLDQVYRIQSLNKKRVDNIVVMGAGEPLQNFDNLVRFLELINDEKGLNISMRNITVSTCGLVPMMKKLADMHLPITLAVSLHAPNDSIRKSMMPVAASYTIEELIDECKSYVCLLYTSPSPRDLSTSRMPSSA
;
A
#
# COMPACT_ATOMS: atom_id res chain seq x y z
N MET A 1 0.42 40.44 -3.21
CA MET A 1 1.33 39.27 -3.05
C MET A 1 0.46 38.13 -2.60
N GLU A 2 0.01 37.33 -3.56
CA GLU A 2 -0.80 36.14 -3.26
C GLU A 2 0.10 35.11 -2.58
N ASN A 3 -0.16 34.88 -1.29
CA ASN A 3 0.39 33.74 -0.58
C ASN A 3 -0.18 32.46 -1.21
N ASN A 4 0.54 31.87 -2.15
CA ASN A 4 0.35 30.49 -2.54
C ASN A 4 0.68 29.64 -1.33
N LEU A 5 -0.30 29.38 -0.47
CA LEU A 5 -0.24 28.35 0.57
C LEU A 5 -0.12 27.01 -0.14
N LYS A 6 1.10 26.61 -0.53
CA LYS A 6 1.40 25.23 -0.88
C LYS A 6 0.93 24.38 0.32
N CYS A 7 0.04 23.45 0.06
CA CYS A 7 -0.35 22.46 1.08
C CYS A 7 0.93 21.85 1.68
N PRO A 8 1.06 21.78 3.02
CA PRO A 8 2.29 21.31 3.64
C PRO A 8 2.64 19.91 3.12
N ALA A 9 3.90 19.73 2.77
CA ALA A 9 4.38 18.50 2.20
C ALA A 9 4.29 17.35 3.22
N ASP A 10 3.63 16.24 2.84
CA ASP A 10 3.55 15.07 3.71
C ASP A 10 4.86 14.29 3.67
N ILE A 11 5.64 14.46 4.75
CA ILE A 11 6.98 13.87 4.87
C ILE A 11 6.96 12.34 4.89
N LYS A 12 5.82 11.70 5.21
CA LYS A 12 5.68 10.25 5.19
C LYS A 12 5.58 9.68 3.77
N SER A 13 5.22 10.51 2.78
CA SER A 13 5.21 10.14 1.36
C SER A 13 6.55 10.37 0.65
N MET A 14 7.55 10.94 1.34
CA MET A 14 8.83 11.33 0.76
C MET A 14 9.90 10.26 0.93
N ASN A 15 10.70 10.06 -0.12
CA ASN A 15 11.92 9.30 0.00
C ASN A 15 13.06 10.15 0.61
N MET A 16 14.23 9.52 0.85
CA MET A 16 15.36 10.18 1.49
C MET A 16 15.88 11.40 0.70
N ASP A 17 15.88 11.32 -0.64
CA ASP A 17 16.41 12.38 -1.50
C ASP A 17 15.46 13.58 -1.51
N GLU A 18 14.17 13.34 -1.61
CA GLU A 18 13.13 14.38 -1.55
C GLU A 18 13.15 15.09 -0.19
N LEU A 19 13.24 14.32 0.90
CA LEU A 19 13.33 14.88 2.25
C LEU A 19 14.63 15.67 2.45
N THR A 20 15.73 15.20 1.85
CA THR A 20 17.02 15.94 1.87
C THR A 20 16.91 17.26 1.10
N GLY A 21 16.23 17.25 -0.06
CA GLY A 21 15.91 18.43 -0.84
C GLY A 21 15.10 19.45 -0.02
N LEU A 22 14.05 18.96 0.64
CA LEU A 22 13.18 19.77 1.50
C LEU A 22 13.95 20.41 2.67
N MET A 23 14.87 19.67 3.31
CA MET A 23 15.72 20.22 4.37
C MET A 23 16.59 21.38 3.84
N LYS A 24 17.15 21.25 2.64
CA LYS A 24 17.94 22.32 2.01
C LYS A 24 17.10 23.56 1.72
N GLU A 25 15.89 23.38 1.19
CA GLU A 25 14.95 24.49 0.94
C GLU A 25 14.61 25.25 2.23
N TRP A 26 14.51 24.55 3.35
CA TRP A 26 14.26 25.15 4.66
C TRP A 26 15.51 25.72 5.35
N GLY A 27 16.67 25.68 4.68
CA GLY A 27 17.95 26.13 5.25
C GLY A 27 18.46 25.26 6.40
N LEU A 28 18.07 23.97 6.42
CA LEU A 28 18.45 23.00 7.44
C LEU A 28 19.58 22.07 6.93
N PRO A 29 20.45 21.59 7.81
CA PRO A 29 21.48 20.62 7.45
C PRO A 29 20.89 19.32 6.89
N ALA A 30 21.48 18.77 5.82
CA ALA A 30 20.99 17.58 5.12
C ALA A 30 20.86 16.33 6.04
N PHE A 31 21.71 16.20 7.07
CA PHE A 31 21.63 15.06 8.00
C PHE A 31 20.32 15.02 8.80
N ARG A 32 19.60 16.13 8.90
CA ARG A 32 18.28 16.18 9.54
C ARG A 32 17.24 15.34 8.79
N ALA A 33 17.36 15.25 7.48
CA ALA A 33 16.51 14.36 6.69
C ALA A 33 16.61 12.91 7.19
N ARG A 34 17.81 12.40 7.45
CA ARG A 34 18.01 11.05 7.96
C ARG A 34 17.38 10.85 9.34
N GLN A 35 17.53 11.82 10.25
CA GLN A 35 16.90 11.73 11.57
C GLN A 35 15.37 11.69 11.46
N ILE A 36 14.78 12.61 10.68
CA ILE A 36 13.33 12.66 10.47
C ILE A 36 12.84 11.37 9.82
N TYR A 37 13.54 10.88 8.78
CA TYR A 37 13.20 9.64 8.08
C TYR A 37 13.18 8.43 9.04
N GLU A 38 14.19 8.31 9.90
CA GLU A 38 14.26 7.24 10.91
C GLU A 38 13.08 7.32 11.89
N TRP A 39 12.71 8.52 12.35
CA TRP A 39 11.56 8.69 13.23
C TRP A 39 10.25 8.29 12.56
N VAL A 40 10.07 8.66 11.30
CA VAL A 40 8.84 8.41 10.54
C VAL A 40 8.73 6.94 10.12
N HIS A 41 9.79 6.36 9.54
CA HIS A 41 9.74 5.08 8.85
C HIS A 41 10.32 3.90 9.64
N VAL A 42 11.02 4.13 10.76
CA VAL A 42 11.56 3.08 11.62
C VAL A 42 10.91 3.12 12.99
N LYS A 43 10.90 4.27 13.64
CA LYS A 43 10.30 4.45 14.98
C LYS A 43 8.79 4.65 14.93
N LEU A 44 8.22 4.91 13.75
CA LEU A 44 6.78 4.97 13.45
C LEU A 44 6.02 5.97 14.32
N VAL A 45 6.62 7.13 14.56
CA VAL A 45 6.01 8.16 15.41
C VAL A 45 4.73 8.73 14.83
N SER A 46 3.86 9.18 15.72
CA SER A 46 2.58 9.81 15.38
C SER A 46 2.59 11.32 15.56
N ASN A 47 3.67 11.87 16.14
CA ASN A 47 3.74 13.27 16.50
C ASN A 47 5.19 13.74 16.34
N PHE A 48 5.37 14.98 15.87
CA PHE A 48 6.69 15.61 15.81
C PHE A 48 7.34 15.77 17.17
N ASP A 49 6.57 15.90 18.25
CA ASP A 49 7.09 16.02 19.61
C ASP A 49 7.83 14.77 20.09
N ASP A 50 7.49 13.61 19.55
CA ASP A 50 8.14 12.34 19.86
C ASP A 50 9.57 12.25 19.30
N MET A 51 9.96 13.13 18.36
CA MET A 51 11.27 13.16 17.72
C MET A 51 12.32 13.80 18.64
N THR A 52 12.62 13.15 19.77
CA THR A 52 13.34 13.73 20.92
C THR A 52 14.80 14.08 20.67
N ASP A 53 15.45 13.54 19.64
CA ASP A 53 16.80 13.89 19.21
C ASP A 53 16.85 15.14 18.30
N LEU A 54 15.68 15.66 17.92
CA LEU A 54 15.58 16.93 17.22
C LEU A 54 15.43 18.08 18.22
N PRO A 55 16.09 19.22 17.96
CA PRO A 55 15.89 20.44 18.76
C PRO A 55 14.41 20.85 18.80
N ILE A 56 13.97 21.39 19.94
CA ILE A 56 12.56 21.84 20.13
C ILE A 56 12.13 22.79 19.01
N GLY A 57 12.95 23.81 18.71
CA GLY A 57 12.63 24.77 17.64
C GLY A 57 12.52 24.15 16.25
N LEU A 58 13.17 23.01 15.98
CA LEU A 58 12.98 22.28 14.74
C LEU A 58 11.67 21.51 14.74
N ARG A 59 11.28 20.89 15.85
CA ARG A 59 10.01 20.19 15.98
C ARG A 59 8.82 21.15 15.79
N GLU A 60 8.88 22.35 16.38
CA GLU A 60 7.86 23.39 16.16
C GLU A 60 7.83 23.82 14.68
N LYS A 61 8.99 24.06 14.07
CA LYS A 61 9.08 24.40 12.65
C LYS A 61 8.48 23.29 11.74
N LEU A 62 8.68 22.02 12.09
CA LEU A 62 8.09 20.88 11.35
C LEU A 62 6.57 20.89 11.42
N LYS A 63 5.97 21.23 12.56
CA LYS A 63 4.50 21.34 12.71
C LYS A 63 3.89 22.39 11.76
N ASP A 64 4.63 23.47 11.50
CA ASP A 64 4.16 24.58 10.66
C ASP A 64 4.38 24.30 9.16
N LEU A 65 5.46 23.61 8.79
CA LEU A 65 5.91 23.47 7.41
C LEU A 65 5.63 22.09 6.78
N ALA A 66 5.43 21.07 7.59
CA ALA A 66 5.26 19.71 7.15
C ALA A 66 3.94 19.10 7.64
N LYS A 67 3.46 18.14 6.89
CA LYS A 67 2.39 17.24 7.29
C LYS A 67 2.99 15.89 7.69
N LEU A 68 2.43 15.29 8.72
CA LEU A 68 2.67 13.91 9.12
C LEU A 68 1.34 13.19 9.17
N THR A 69 0.99 12.46 8.11
CA THR A 69 -0.26 11.66 8.08
C THR A 69 -0.26 10.62 9.18
N VAL A 70 -1.33 10.60 9.97
CA VAL A 70 -1.55 9.66 11.07
C VAL A 70 -3.00 9.21 11.05
N LEU A 71 -3.23 7.93 10.81
CA LEU A 71 -4.55 7.33 10.82
C LEU A 71 -5.03 7.12 12.26
N LYS A 72 -6.27 7.52 12.52
CA LYS A 72 -6.87 7.38 13.85
C LYS A 72 -7.69 6.09 13.92
N PRO A 73 -7.38 5.16 14.83
CA PRO A 73 -8.20 3.97 14.99
C PRO A 73 -9.55 4.33 15.59
N LEU A 74 -10.64 4.06 14.86
CA LEU A 74 -12.00 4.25 15.32
C LEU A 74 -12.55 2.99 16.00
N ARG A 75 -12.21 1.82 15.45
CA ARG A 75 -12.72 0.54 15.94
C ARG A 75 -11.74 -0.58 15.68
N GLU A 76 -11.60 -1.49 16.65
CA GLU A 76 -10.94 -2.78 16.52
C GLU A 76 -11.97 -3.89 16.73
N GLN A 77 -11.97 -4.88 15.84
CA GLN A 77 -12.74 -6.11 15.98
C GLN A 77 -11.76 -7.29 16.00
N VAL A 78 -11.91 -8.17 16.98
CA VAL A 78 -11.04 -9.32 17.16
C VAL A 78 -11.83 -10.60 16.97
N SER A 79 -11.38 -11.46 16.06
CA SER A 79 -11.94 -12.78 15.86
C SER A 79 -11.62 -13.68 17.06
N SER A 80 -12.65 -14.31 17.61
CA SER A 80 -12.49 -15.30 18.70
C SER A 80 -11.97 -16.65 18.21
N ILE A 81 -11.92 -16.88 16.91
CA ILE A 81 -11.52 -18.16 16.30
C ILE A 81 -10.00 -18.22 16.13
N ASP A 82 -9.40 -17.18 15.56
CA ASP A 82 -8.01 -17.17 15.11
C ASP A 82 -7.22 -15.92 15.53
N GLY A 83 -7.85 -15.01 16.28
CA GLY A 83 -7.22 -13.77 16.73
C GLY A 83 -6.99 -12.74 15.61
N THR A 84 -7.53 -12.95 14.41
CA THR A 84 -7.53 -11.95 13.34
C THR A 84 -8.15 -10.64 13.82
N LYS A 85 -7.52 -9.52 13.50
CA LYS A 85 -7.98 -8.19 13.92
C LYS A 85 -8.33 -7.35 12.71
N LYS A 86 -9.55 -6.81 12.69
CA LYS A 86 -9.98 -5.81 11.72
C LYS A 86 -10.01 -4.44 12.37
N TYR A 87 -9.37 -3.49 11.72
CA TYR A 87 -9.29 -2.09 12.13
C TYR A 87 -10.11 -1.22 11.18
N LEU A 88 -10.88 -0.30 11.74
CA LEU A 88 -11.46 0.83 11.03
C LEU A 88 -10.63 2.07 11.38
N PHE A 89 -10.00 2.69 10.39
CA PHE A 89 -9.22 3.90 10.55
C PHE A 89 -9.94 5.10 9.95
N GLU A 90 -9.93 6.23 10.66
CA GLU A 90 -10.36 7.54 10.18
C GLU A 90 -9.19 8.23 9.47
N LEU A 91 -9.49 8.78 8.30
CA LEU A 91 -8.61 9.64 7.52
C LEU A 91 -8.84 11.10 7.92
N GLU A 92 -7.90 11.99 7.55
CA GLU A 92 -7.97 13.41 7.92
C GLU A 92 -9.19 14.14 7.33
N ASP A 93 -9.69 13.68 6.19
CA ASP A 93 -10.88 14.23 5.53
C ASP A 93 -12.21 13.67 6.07
N GLY A 94 -12.16 12.88 7.14
CA GLY A 94 -13.34 12.27 7.76
C GLY A 94 -13.81 10.97 7.10
N ASN A 95 -13.21 10.56 5.99
CA ASN A 95 -13.47 9.24 5.42
C ASN A 95 -12.88 8.14 6.30
N SER A 96 -13.29 6.90 6.08
CA SER A 96 -12.75 5.75 6.81
C SER A 96 -12.35 4.61 5.87
N ILE A 97 -11.35 3.85 6.30
CA ILE A 97 -10.85 2.68 5.59
C ILE A 97 -10.67 1.51 6.54
N GLU A 98 -10.74 0.30 6.00
CA GLU A 98 -10.50 -0.92 6.74
C GLU A 98 -9.12 -1.49 6.44
N SER A 99 -8.50 -2.08 7.50
CA SER A 99 -7.29 -2.89 7.38
C SER A 99 -7.42 -4.11 8.28
N VAL A 100 -6.79 -5.22 7.88
CA VAL A 100 -6.89 -6.48 8.61
C VAL A 100 -5.50 -7.01 8.95
N ARG A 101 -5.30 -7.37 10.22
CA ARG A 101 -4.11 -8.05 10.70
C ARG A 101 -4.42 -9.53 10.91
N MET A 102 -3.61 -10.39 10.32
CA MET A 102 -3.71 -11.84 10.39
C MET A 102 -2.40 -12.45 10.90
N GLU A 103 -2.52 -13.44 11.76
CA GLU A 103 -1.37 -14.19 12.28
C GLU A 103 -1.28 -15.55 11.58
N TYR A 104 -0.12 -15.82 11.00
CA TYR A 104 0.20 -17.11 10.39
C TYR A 104 1.48 -17.69 11.00
N LYS A 105 1.71 -18.99 10.79
CA LYS A 105 2.95 -19.65 11.22
C LYS A 105 4.21 -19.02 10.61
N HIS A 106 4.07 -18.40 9.42
CA HIS A 106 5.15 -17.75 8.69
C HIS A 106 5.25 -16.23 8.93
N GLY A 107 4.48 -15.70 9.90
CA GLY A 107 4.58 -14.30 10.33
C GLY A 107 3.25 -13.55 10.32
N CYS A 108 3.35 -12.27 10.66
CA CYS A 108 2.23 -11.34 10.69
C CYS A 108 1.97 -10.77 9.30
N SER A 109 0.77 -10.94 8.77
CA SER A 109 0.31 -10.38 7.50
C SER A 109 -0.69 -9.25 7.74
N VAL A 110 -0.59 -8.19 6.94
CA VAL A 110 -1.52 -7.06 6.99
C VAL A 110 -2.17 -6.86 5.62
N CYS A 111 -3.50 -6.84 5.60
CA CYS A 111 -4.29 -6.45 4.45
C CYS A 111 -4.57 -4.95 4.53
N ILE A 112 -4.23 -4.21 3.48
CA ILE A 112 -4.43 -2.76 3.41
C ILE A 112 -5.32 -2.36 2.25
N SER A 113 -5.99 -1.22 2.39
CA SER A 113 -6.77 -0.55 1.36
C SER A 113 -5.89 0.37 0.50
N SER A 114 -6.27 0.57 -0.75
CA SER A 114 -5.61 1.47 -1.71
C SER A 114 -6.45 2.68 -2.10
N GLN A 115 -7.75 2.66 -1.85
CA GLN A 115 -8.70 3.74 -2.17
C GLN A 115 -9.75 3.86 -1.08
N VAL A 116 -10.42 4.99 -1.04
CA VAL A 116 -11.70 5.17 -0.34
C VAL A 116 -12.80 4.85 -1.33
N GLY A 117 -13.50 3.73 -1.11
CA GLY A 117 -14.42 3.18 -2.11
C GLY A 117 -13.71 2.51 -3.29
N CYS A 118 -14.44 2.25 -4.39
CA CYS A 118 -13.89 1.61 -5.59
C CYS A 118 -14.79 1.88 -6.81
N ALA A 119 -14.18 2.25 -7.95
CA ALA A 119 -14.91 2.51 -9.20
C ALA A 119 -15.22 1.24 -10.02
N MET A 120 -14.70 0.07 -9.66
CA MET A 120 -14.76 -1.12 -10.51
C MET A 120 -16.16 -1.75 -10.64
N GLY A 121 -17.07 -1.48 -9.70
CA GLY A 121 -18.48 -1.88 -9.81
C GLY A 121 -18.72 -3.38 -9.72
N CYS A 122 -17.81 -4.18 -9.13
CA CYS A 122 -17.98 -5.63 -8.98
C CYS A 122 -19.22 -5.93 -8.11
N SER A 123 -20.17 -6.72 -8.63
CA SER A 123 -21.49 -6.93 -8.01
C SER A 123 -21.46 -7.61 -6.64
N PHE A 124 -20.38 -8.29 -6.31
CA PHE A 124 -20.16 -9.00 -5.04
C PHE A 124 -19.36 -8.20 -4.01
N CYS A 125 -18.85 -6.99 -4.37
CA CYS A 125 -17.91 -6.26 -3.55
C CYS A 125 -18.57 -5.07 -2.84
N ALA A 126 -18.49 -5.04 -1.50
CA ALA A 126 -19.04 -3.95 -0.71
C ALA A 126 -18.34 -2.61 -0.94
N SER A 127 -17.06 -2.62 -1.32
CA SER A 127 -16.29 -1.38 -1.56
C SER A 127 -16.79 -0.58 -2.77
N THR A 128 -17.68 -1.12 -3.60
CA THR A 128 -18.20 -0.43 -4.78
C THR A 128 -19.59 0.21 -4.57
N ILE A 129 -20.21 0.01 -3.40
CA ILE A 129 -21.61 0.44 -3.14
C ILE A 129 -21.73 1.96 -3.32
N ASP A 130 -20.82 2.72 -2.72
CA ASP A 130 -20.81 4.19 -2.79
C ASP A 130 -19.87 4.74 -3.88
N GLY A 131 -19.34 3.85 -4.74
CA GLY A 131 -18.39 4.22 -5.77
C GLY A 131 -17.00 4.58 -5.23
N LEU A 132 -16.20 5.25 -6.04
CA LEU A 132 -14.88 5.78 -5.68
C LEU A 132 -15.02 7.19 -5.15
N VAL A 133 -14.54 7.43 -3.93
CA VAL A 133 -14.41 8.78 -3.36
C VAL A 133 -13.07 9.39 -3.79
N ARG A 134 -11.95 8.72 -3.47
CA ARG A 134 -10.60 9.13 -3.87
C ARG A 134 -9.55 8.01 -3.70
N ASP A 135 -8.41 8.24 -4.31
CA ASP A 135 -7.22 7.44 -4.07
C ASP A 135 -6.63 7.72 -2.69
N LEU A 136 -6.01 6.70 -2.08
CA LEU A 136 -5.18 6.89 -0.90
C LEU A 136 -3.79 7.37 -1.31
N THR A 137 -3.23 8.29 -0.53
CA THR A 137 -1.85 8.73 -0.67
C THR A 137 -0.87 7.64 -0.22
N PRO A 138 0.42 7.70 -0.63
CA PRO A 138 1.42 6.77 -0.13
C PRO A 138 1.54 6.78 1.39
N ALA A 139 1.44 7.95 2.02
CA ALA A 139 1.46 8.11 3.47
C ALA A 139 0.29 7.40 4.15
N GLU A 140 -0.93 7.48 3.60
CA GLU A 140 -2.11 6.79 4.12
C GLU A 140 -2.01 5.27 3.94
N MET A 141 -1.42 4.79 2.84
CA MET A 141 -1.16 3.36 2.64
C MET A 141 -0.09 2.85 3.63
N LEU A 142 1.00 3.58 3.81
CA LEU A 142 2.06 3.26 4.78
C LEU A 142 1.53 3.26 6.21
N ASP A 143 0.71 4.25 6.58
CA ASP A 143 0.28 4.40 7.96
C ASP A 143 -0.68 3.30 8.41
N GLN A 144 -1.40 2.64 7.50
CA GLN A 144 -2.15 1.41 7.83
C GLN A 144 -1.22 0.35 8.42
N VAL A 145 -0.08 0.12 7.77
CA VAL A 145 0.94 -0.84 8.23
C VAL A 145 1.58 -0.36 9.54
N TYR A 146 1.98 0.91 9.60
CA TYR A 146 2.66 1.51 10.75
C TYR A 146 1.78 1.50 12.00
N ARG A 147 0.50 1.89 11.88
CA ARG A 147 -0.46 1.85 12.99
C ARG A 147 -0.66 0.44 13.49
N ILE A 148 -0.89 -0.53 12.61
CA ILE A 148 -1.08 -1.93 13.01
C ILE A 148 0.15 -2.47 13.70
N GLN A 149 1.36 -2.19 13.20
CA GLN A 149 2.60 -2.60 13.84
C GLN A 149 2.76 -1.98 15.23
N SER A 150 2.53 -0.67 15.36
CA SER A 150 2.66 0.07 16.62
C SER A 150 1.65 -0.37 17.66
N LEU A 151 0.36 -0.53 17.28
CA LEU A 151 -0.71 -0.95 18.18
C LEU A 151 -0.50 -2.37 18.72
N ASN A 152 0.07 -3.26 17.92
CA ASN A 152 0.27 -4.66 18.33
C ASN A 152 1.70 -4.94 18.85
N LYS A 153 2.62 -3.98 18.77
CA LYS A 153 4.03 -4.12 19.14
C LYS A 153 4.68 -5.36 18.51
N LYS A 154 4.27 -5.67 17.30
CA LYS A 154 4.75 -6.82 16.53
C LYS A 154 5.06 -6.42 15.11
N ARG A 155 6.23 -6.84 14.61
CA ARG A 155 6.66 -6.60 13.23
C ARG A 155 5.63 -7.16 12.24
N VAL A 156 5.37 -6.40 11.20
CA VAL A 156 4.63 -6.87 10.03
C VAL A 156 5.64 -7.51 9.07
N ASP A 157 5.37 -8.75 8.67
CA ASP A 157 6.26 -9.54 7.81
C ASP A 157 5.78 -9.54 6.36
N ASN A 158 4.45 -9.55 6.14
CA ASN A 158 3.84 -9.63 4.83
C ASN A 158 2.74 -8.59 4.67
N ILE A 159 2.56 -8.10 3.44
CA ILE A 159 1.50 -7.14 3.11
C ILE A 159 0.70 -7.66 1.93
N VAL A 160 -0.62 -7.57 2.01
CA VAL A 160 -1.52 -7.80 0.88
C VAL A 160 -2.34 -6.55 0.62
N VAL A 161 -2.25 -6.01 -0.60
CA VAL A 161 -3.05 -4.85 -1.03
C VAL A 161 -4.33 -5.41 -1.64
N MET A 162 -5.26 -5.81 -0.73
CA MET A 162 -6.51 -6.51 -1.04
C MET A 162 -7.70 -5.95 -0.26
N GLY A 163 -7.58 -4.77 0.32
CA GLY A 163 -8.66 -4.04 0.98
C GLY A 163 -9.56 -3.31 -0.01
N ALA A 164 -10.07 -2.16 0.38
CA ALA A 164 -10.90 -1.33 -0.49
C ALA A 164 -10.06 -0.71 -1.63
N GLY A 165 -10.65 -0.70 -2.83
CA GLY A 165 -10.06 -0.08 -4.01
C GLY A 165 -9.46 -1.05 -5.02
N GLU A 166 -9.13 -0.52 -6.20
CA GLU A 166 -8.33 -1.18 -7.23
C GLU A 166 -6.91 -0.57 -7.20
N PRO A 167 -5.91 -1.31 -6.70
CA PRO A 167 -4.56 -0.76 -6.54
C PRO A 167 -3.92 -0.26 -7.83
N LEU A 168 -4.20 -0.93 -8.95
CA LEU A 168 -3.65 -0.53 -10.24
C LEU A 168 -4.33 0.72 -10.83
N GLN A 169 -5.48 1.14 -10.32
CA GLN A 169 -6.07 2.44 -10.64
C GLN A 169 -5.34 3.57 -9.89
N ASN A 170 -4.90 3.29 -8.66
CA ASN A 170 -4.07 4.20 -7.84
C ASN A 170 -2.57 3.94 -8.05
N PHE A 171 -2.13 3.83 -9.30
CA PHE A 171 -0.84 3.24 -9.69
C PHE A 171 0.37 4.00 -9.11
N ASP A 172 0.43 5.31 -9.29
CA ASP A 172 1.63 6.08 -8.92
C ASP A 172 1.82 6.13 -7.39
N ASN A 173 0.72 6.21 -6.64
CA ASN A 173 0.76 6.12 -5.18
C ASN A 173 1.10 4.70 -4.70
N LEU A 174 0.62 3.67 -5.39
CA LEU A 174 0.98 2.28 -5.13
C LEU A 174 2.49 2.06 -5.30
N VAL A 175 3.05 2.53 -6.41
CA VAL A 175 4.50 2.41 -6.68
C VAL A 175 5.31 3.12 -5.61
N ARG A 176 4.93 4.34 -5.25
CA ARG A 176 5.60 5.10 -4.18
C ARG A 176 5.48 4.39 -2.82
N PHE A 177 4.34 3.80 -2.50
CA PHE A 177 4.18 2.98 -1.31
C PHE A 177 5.14 1.79 -1.32
N LEU A 178 5.26 1.06 -2.44
CA LEU A 178 6.16 -0.10 -2.59
C LEU A 178 7.63 0.31 -2.40
N GLU A 179 8.05 1.44 -2.97
CA GLU A 179 9.40 1.97 -2.79
C GLU A 179 9.70 2.25 -1.31
N LEU A 180 8.82 2.99 -0.64
CA LEU A 180 9.04 3.43 0.75
C LEU A 180 8.97 2.29 1.76
N ILE A 181 8.05 1.34 1.59
CA ILE A 181 7.91 0.20 2.51
C ILE A 181 9.08 -0.78 2.41
N ASN A 182 9.71 -0.86 1.24
CA ASN A 182 10.88 -1.71 0.97
C ASN A 182 12.22 -1.00 1.24
N ASP A 183 12.24 0.31 1.49
CA ASP A 183 13.49 1.05 1.72
C ASP A 183 14.28 0.45 2.88
N GLU A 184 15.57 0.19 2.66
CA GLU A 184 16.51 -0.35 3.64
C GLU A 184 16.61 0.52 4.91
N LYS A 185 16.40 1.83 4.76
CA LYS A 185 16.43 2.81 5.86
C LYS A 185 15.09 2.95 6.58
N GLY A 186 14.04 2.26 6.10
CA GLY A 186 12.70 2.23 6.67
C GLY A 186 12.36 0.90 7.33
N LEU A 187 11.11 0.44 7.18
CA LEU A 187 10.68 -0.87 7.69
C LEU A 187 11.35 -2.04 6.97
N ASN A 188 11.84 -1.83 5.77
CA ASN A 188 12.54 -2.82 4.96
C ASN A 188 11.73 -4.15 4.84
N ILE A 189 10.48 -4.03 4.41
CA ILE A 189 9.67 -5.21 4.09
C ILE A 189 10.00 -5.62 2.66
N SER A 190 10.49 -6.85 2.48
CA SER A 190 10.86 -7.37 1.18
C SER A 190 9.68 -7.30 0.20
N MET A 191 9.92 -6.82 -1.02
CA MET A 191 8.90 -6.82 -2.08
C MET A 191 8.34 -8.23 -2.37
N ARG A 192 9.11 -9.30 -2.15
CA ARG A 192 8.65 -10.70 -2.27
C ARG A 192 7.57 -11.07 -1.25
N ASN A 193 7.47 -10.31 -0.17
CA ASN A 193 6.47 -10.46 0.88
C ASN A 193 5.26 -9.53 0.66
N ILE A 194 5.16 -8.90 -0.51
CA ILE A 194 4.05 -8.01 -0.85
C ILE A 194 3.25 -8.62 -1.99
N THR A 195 1.94 -8.73 -1.79
CA THR A 195 1.01 -9.17 -2.82
C THR A 195 0.10 -8.00 -3.17
N VAL A 196 0.01 -7.68 -4.46
CA VAL A 196 -0.93 -6.69 -4.98
C VAL A 196 -2.03 -7.43 -5.73
N SER A 197 -3.30 -7.18 -5.37
CA SER A 197 -4.44 -7.74 -6.09
C SER A 197 -4.94 -6.76 -7.14
N THR A 198 -5.49 -7.28 -8.23
CA THR A 198 -6.16 -6.48 -9.26
C THR A 198 -7.36 -7.19 -9.84
N CYS A 199 -8.38 -6.44 -10.21
CA CYS A 199 -9.50 -6.93 -11.00
C CYS A 199 -9.13 -7.21 -12.48
N GLY A 200 -7.91 -6.89 -12.90
CA GLY A 200 -7.40 -7.17 -14.25
C GLY A 200 -7.44 -5.96 -15.19
N LEU A 201 -6.91 -4.83 -14.77
CA LEU A 201 -6.62 -3.69 -15.63
C LEU A 201 -5.38 -3.99 -16.49
N VAL A 202 -5.57 -4.70 -17.61
CA VAL A 202 -4.49 -5.24 -18.46
C VAL A 202 -3.41 -4.22 -18.80
N PRO A 203 -3.71 -2.97 -19.25
CA PRO A 203 -2.68 -1.98 -19.54
C PRO A 203 -1.83 -1.60 -18.31
N MET A 204 -2.45 -1.59 -17.13
CA MET A 204 -1.76 -1.25 -15.89
C MET A 204 -0.95 -2.43 -15.35
N MET A 205 -1.40 -3.66 -15.59
CA MET A 205 -0.60 -4.87 -15.33
C MET A 205 0.69 -4.85 -16.15
N LYS A 206 0.60 -4.49 -17.43
CA LYS A 206 1.77 -4.33 -18.30
C LYS A 206 2.72 -3.24 -17.79
N LYS A 207 2.18 -2.05 -17.43
CA LYS A 207 2.99 -0.98 -16.84
C LYS A 207 3.72 -1.44 -15.56
N LEU A 208 3.07 -2.26 -14.73
CA LEU A 208 3.68 -2.83 -13.54
C LEU A 208 4.76 -3.87 -13.87
N ALA A 209 4.52 -4.71 -14.89
CA ALA A 209 5.49 -5.70 -15.38
C ALA A 209 6.79 -5.05 -15.85
N ASP A 210 6.69 -3.93 -16.60
CA ASP A 210 7.84 -3.18 -17.12
C ASP A 210 8.72 -2.58 -15.99
N MET A 211 8.20 -2.48 -14.77
CA MET A 211 8.99 -2.04 -13.61
C MET A 211 9.85 -3.14 -12.99
N HIS A 212 9.66 -4.39 -13.36
CA HIS A 212 10.41 -5.55 -12.85
C HIS A 212 10.44 -5.67 -11.31
N LEU A 213 9.39 -5.22 -10.63
CA LEU A 213 9.30 -5.30 -9.17
C LEU A 213 9.01 -6.75 -8.73
N PRO A 214 9.79 -7.34 -7.82
CA PRO A 214 9.65 -8.73 -7.40
C PRO A 214 8.49 -8.92 -6.40
N ILE A 215 7.32 -8.34 -6.68
CA ILE A 215 6.09 -8.51 -5.92
C ILE A 215 5.26 -9.68 -6.47
N THR A 216 4.34 -10.20 -5.67
CA THR A 216 3.33 -11.13 -6.15
C THR A 216 2.13 -10.37 -6.69
N LEU A 217 1.74 -10.64 -7.93
CA LEU A 217 0.50 -10.12 -8.51
C LEU A 217 -0.60 -11.19 -8.41
N ALA A 218 -1.71 -10.86 -7.73
CA ALA A 218 -2.88 -11.70 -7.61
C ALA A 218 -4.01 -11.14 -8.48
N VAL A 219 -4.51 -11.95 -9.42
CA VAL A 219 -5.56 -11.51 -10.35
C VAL A 219 -6.91 -12.11 -9.96
N SER A 220 -7.90 -11.24 -9.75
CA SER A 220 -9.29 -11.58 -9.45
C SER A 220 -9.99 -12.07 -10.71
N LEU A 221 -9.97 -13.37 -10.96
CA LEU A 221 -10.62 -13.99 -12.12
C LEU A 221 -12.12 -14.20 -11.89
N HIS A 222 -12.49 -14.84 -10.80
CA HIS A 222 -13.84 -15.08 -10.25
C HIS A 222 -14.83 -15.81 -11.17
N ALA A 223 -14.48 -16.14 -12.41
CA ALA A 223 -15.39 -16.78 -13.36
C ALA A 223 -14.64 -17.70 -14.33
N PRO A 224 -15.27 -18.80 -14.79
CA PRO A 224 -14.65 -19.73 -15.72
C PRO A 224 -14.71 -19.28 -17.19
N ASN A 225 -15.52 -18.27 -17.52
CA ASN A 225 -15.69 -17.73 -18.87
C ASN A 225 -16.08 -16.25 -18.85
N ASP A 226 -15.93 -15.59 -20.01
CA ASP A 226 -16.18 -14.14 -20.15
C ASP A 226 -17.64 -13.75 -19.89
N SER A 227 -18.60 -14.58 -20.25
CA SER A 227 -20.03 -14.28 -20.05
C SER A 227 -20.35 -14.13 -18.57
N ILE A 228 -19.91 -15.09 -17.75
CA ILE A 228 -20.11 -15.05 -16.30
C ILE A 228 -19.28 -13.92 -15.70
N ARG A 229 -18.02 -13.74 -16.14
CA ARG A 229 -17.17 -12.67 -15.62
C ARG A 229 -17.77 -11.28 -15.87
N LYS A 230 -18.30 -11.02 -17.06
CA LYS A 230 -18.97 -9.76 -17.42
C LYS A 230 -20.21 -9.47 -16.57
N SER A 231 -20.94 -10.51 -16.16
CA SER A 231 -22.11 -10.32 -15.29
C SER A 231 -21.77 -9.90 -13.86
N MET A 232 -20.54 -10.16 -13.41
CA MET A 232 -20.08 -9.88 -12.04
C MET A 232 -19.07 -8.74 -11.94
N MET A 233 -18.25 -8.55 -12.97
CA MET A 233 -17.14 -7.60 -12.99
C MET A 233 -17.19 -6.75 -14.26
N PRO A 234 -17.62 -5.48 -14.20
CA PRO A 234 -17.73 -4.60 -15.37
C PRO A 234 -16.42 -4.45 -16.17
N VAL A 235 -15.26 -4.54 -15.53
CA VAL A 235 -13.94 -4.52 -16.19
C VAL A 235 -13.79 -5.59 -17.26
N ALA A 236 -14.50 -6.72 -17.14
CA ALA A 236 -14.51 -7.81 -18.13
C ALA A 236 -15.18 -7.43 -19.45
N ALA A 237 -15.88 -6.30 -19.53
CA ALA A 237 -16.35 -5.76 -20.80
C ALA A 237 -15.21 -5.20 -21.64
N SER A 238 -14.14 -4.76 -21.00
CA SER A 238 -12.96 -4.16 -21.66
C SER A 238 -11.85 -5.18 -21.93
N TYR A 239 -11.72 -6.21 -21.09
CA TYR A 239 -10.62 -7.20 -21.18
C TYR A 239 -11.17 -8.62 -21.03
N THR A 240 -10.89 -9.48 -22.02
CA THR A 240 -11.26 -10.91 -22.01
C THR A 240 -10.39 -11.70 -21.04
N ILE A 241 -10.84 -12.89 -20.68
CA ILE A 241 -10.05 -13.83 -19.87
C ILE A 241 -8.76 -14.22 -20.61
N GLU A 242 -8.81 -14.38 -21.93
CA GLU A 242 -7.64 -14.73 -22.75
C GLU A 242 -6.57 -13.64 -22.66
N GLU A 243 -6.95 -12.37 -22.92
CA GLU A 243 -6.03 -11.22 -22.79
C GLU A 243 -5.43 -11.12 -21.38
N LEU A 244 -6.26 -11.37 -20.36
CA LEU A 244 -5.82 -11.33 -18.97
C LEU A 244 -4.81 -12.43 -18.66
N ILE A 245 -5.04 -13.65 -19.14
CA ILE A 245 -4.13 -14.79 -18.95
C ILE A 245 -2.82 -14.57 -19.71
N ASP A 246 -2.87 -14.03 -20.91
CA ASP A 246 -1.67 -13.77 -21.70
C ASP A 246 -0.80 -12.67 -21.04
N GLU A 247 -1.43 -11.64 -20.46
CA GLU A 247 -0.69 -10.66 -19.68
C GLU A 247 -0.10 -11.26 -18.39
N CYS A 248 -0.81 -12.17 -17.71
CA CYS A 248 -0.25 -12.89 -16.56
C CYS A 248 0.97 -13.74 -16.95
N LYS A 249 0.94 -14.42 -18.11
CA LYS A 249 2.11 -15.18 -18.62
C LYS A 249 3.28 -14.23 -18.90
N SER A 250 3.01 -13.09 -19.55
CA SER A 250 4.02 -12.06 -19.84
C SER A 250 4.64 -11.54 -18.55
N TYR A 251 3.82 -11.21 -17.56
CA TYR A 251 4.26 -10.74 -16.24
C TYR A 251 5.21 -11.74 -15.57
N VAL A 252 4.84 -13.04 -15.57
CA VAL A 252 5.69 -14.10 -15.00
C VAL A 252 6.99 -14.24 -15.77
N CYS A 253 6.97 -14.23 -17.10
CA CYS A 253 8.18 -14.34 -17.93
C CYS A 253 9.15 -13.18 -17.66
N LEU A 254 8.66 -11.95 -17.49
CA LEU A 254 9.50 -10.78 -17.24
C LEU A 254 10.16 -10.82 -15.84
N LEU A 255 9.47 -11.37 -14.84
CA LEU A 255 10.02 -11.50 -13.48
C LEU A 255 10.98 -12.66 -13.30
N TYR A 256 10.81 -13.74 -14.08
CA TYR A 256 11.55 -15.01 -13.93
C TYR A 256 12.51 -15.30 -15.10
N THR A 257 13.06 -14.27 -15.74
CA THR A 257 14.08 -14.44 -16.81
C THR A 257 15.41 -15.03 -16.34
N SER A 258 15.55 -15.39 -15.07
CA SER A 258 16.63 -16.22 -14.56
C SER A 258 16.05 -17.46 -13.87
N PRO A 259 15.92 -18.60 -14.56
CA PRO A 259 15.32 -19.78 -13.96
C PRO A 259 16.23 -20.37 -12.90
N SER A 260 15.89 -20.16 -11.63
CA SER A 260 16.35 -21.07 -10.58
C SER A 260 15.47 -22.33 -10.63
N PRO A 261 16.03 -23.55 -10.64
CA PRO A 261 15.25 -24.78 -10.58
C PRO A 261 14.31 -24.88 -9.36
N ARG A 262 14.50 -24.04 -8.35
CA ARG A 262 13.64 -23.95 -7.16
C ARG A 262 12.33 -23.18 -7.41
N ASP A 263 12.29 -22.30 -8.41
CA ASP A 263 11.11 -21.45 -8.67
C ASP A 263 10.03 -22.18 -9.48
N LEU A 264 10.38 -23.27 -10.16
CA LEU A 264 9.44 -24.11 -10.91
C LEU A 264 8.57 -25.05 -10.03
N SER A 265 8.91 -25.19 -8.73
CA SER A 265 8.21 -26.11 -7.82
C SER A 265 7.03 -25.50 -7.09
N THR A 266 6.80 -24.18 -7.15
CA THR A 266 5.76 -23.47 -6.39
C THR A 266 4.50 -23.14 -7.20
N SER A 267 4.47 -23.43 -8.50
CA SER A 267 3.29 -23.18 -9.35
C SER A 267 2.38 -24.40 -9.52
N ARG A 268 2.28 -25.28 -8.52
CA ARG A 268 1.21 -26.27 -8.50
C ARG A 268 -0.07 -25.61 -7.98
N MET A 269 -0.96 -25.25 -8.89
CA MET A 269 -2.36 -25.08 -8.54
C MET A 269 -2.85 -26.38 -7.87
N PRO A 270 -3.52 -26.30 -6.71
CA PRO A 270 -4.21 -27.47 -6.20
C PRO A 270 -5.28 -27.83 -7.23
N SER A 271 -5.22 -29.02 -7.78
CA SER A 271 -6.33 -29.59 -8.53
C SER A 271 -7.48 -29.75 -7.54
N SER A 272 -8.48 -28.90 -7.64
CA SER A 272 -9.73 -29.08 -6.91
C SER A 272 -10.44 -30.33 -7.46
N ALA A 273 -10.61 -31.31 -6.60
CA ALA A 273 -11.66 -32.29 -6.77
C ALA A 273 -13.00 -31.65 -6.43
#